data_5dae083f7ddc15c1fab5a169f14780a8
#
_entry.id   5dae083f7ddc15c1fab5a169f14780a8
#
_cell.length_a   1.000
_cell.length_b   1.000
_cell.length_c   1.000
_cell.angle_alpha   90.00
_cell.angle_beta   90.00
_cell.angle_gamma   90.00
#
_symmetry.space_group_name_H-M   'P 1'
#
loop_
_entity.id
_entity.type
_entity.pdbx_description
1 polymer ?
#
loop_
_entity_poly.entity_id
_entity_poly.type
_entity_poly.pdbx_seq_one_letter_code
_entity_poly.pdbx_strand_id
1 'polypeptide(L)'
;YRWEDDSVALFRPEQNARRLNASARRMAMPELPEELFLESIRQLVTKDRAWMPTIEGGSLYLRPFMFATEAFLGVRPARQYLYCLIASPVGSYFKSGVKPVDVWVSRDHTRAAPGGTGAAKTGGNYAASLVPLAEGTKQGCQQTVFLDAVEKKWIEELGGMNLFFVFDDGSVITPPLTGTILPGITRDSLIQLLREEGLQVREEPYSIDQWRADAT
;
A
#
# COMPACT_ATOMS: atom_id res chain seq x y z
N TYR A 1 15.09 8.22 3.42
CA TYR A 1 15.87 8.85 2.34
C TYR A 1 17.04 9.59 2.93
N ARG A 2 18.17 9.62 2.23
CA ARG A 2 19.35 10.41 2.56
C ARG A 2 19.49 11.54 1.54
N TRP A 3 19.64 12.76 2.03
CA TRP A 3 19.82 13.94 1.20
C TRP A 3 21.32 14.18 0.89
N GLU A 4 21.61 15.08 -0.05
CA GLU A 4 22.98 15.43 -0.45
C GLU A 4 23.81 16.02 0.71
N ASP A 5 23.16 16.73 1.64
CA ASP A 5 23.78 17.27 2.86
C ASP A 5 23.97 16.22 3.97
N ASP A 6 23.77 14.96 3.65
CA ASP A 6 23.85 13.83 4.57
C ASP A 6 22.74 13.77 5.62
N SER A 7 21.75 14.65 5.57
CA SER A 7 20.57 14.55 6.41
C SER A 7 19.70 13.37 6.03
N VAL A 8 18.90 12.88 6.98
CA VAL A 8 18.02 11.72 6.78
C VAL A 8 16.58 12.13 7.03
N ALA A 9 15.71 11.85 6.07
CA ALA A 9 14.29 12.11 6.16
C ALA A 9 13.47 10.81 6.17
N LEU A 10 12.43 10.80 6.99
CA LEU A 10 11.39 9.77 7.02
C LEU A 10 10.10 10.32 6.41
N PHE A 11 9.43 9.52 5.60
CA PHE A 11 8.17 9.94 4.99
C PHE A 11 6.99 9.58 5.88
N ARG A 12 6.44 10.57 6.60
CA ARG A 12 5.21 10.49 7.42
C ARG A 12 5.17 9.26 8.35
N PRO A 13 6.17 9.03 9.20
CA PRO A 13 6.26 7.82 10.01
C PRO A 13 5.11 7.70 11.02
N GLU A 14 4.57 8.82 11.52
CA GLU A 14 3.42 8.85 12.43
C GLU A 14 2.17 8.24 11.78
N GLN A 15 1.93 8.53 10.50
CA GLN A 15 0.82 7.96 9.76
C GLN A 15 1.01 6.45 9.55
N ASN A 16 2.26 5.99 9.40
CA ASN A 16 2.58 4.56 9.33
C ASN A 16 2.32 3.86 10.67
N ALA A 17 2.64 4.50 11.82
CA ALA A 17 2.32 3.99 13.15
C ALA A 17 0.80 3.83 13.34
N ARG A 18 0.03 4.86 13.02
CA ARG A 18 -1.44 4.85 13.11
C ARG A 18 -2.05 3.77 12.21
N ARG A 19 -1.54 3.59 11.00
CA ARG A 19 -1.99 2.54 10.08
C ARG A 19 -1.63 1.14 10.59
N LEU A 20 -0.45 0.94 11.20
CA LEU A 20 -0.11 -0.32 11.87
C LEU A 20 -1.14 -0.65 12.94
N ASN A 21 -1.49 0.32 13.79
CA ASN A 21 -2.47 0.15 14.85
C ASN A 21 -3.89 -0.09 14.33
N ALA A 22 -4.30 0.61 13.26
CA ALA A 22 -5.57 0.34 12.61
C ALA A 22 -5.65 -1.10 12.05
N SER A 23 -4.54 -1.59 11.47
CA SER A 23 -4.43 -2.97 11.00
C SER A 23 -4.45 -3.97 12.16
N ALA A 24 -3.73 -3.67 13.25
CA ALA A 24 -3.71 -4.49 14.46
C ALA A 24 -5.12 -4.64 15.07
N ARG A 25 -5.86 -3.54 15.25
CA ARG A 25 -7.26 -3.57 15.71
C ARG A 25 -8.14 -4.46 14.82
N ARG A 26 -8.02 -4.32 13.50
CA ARG A 26 -8.81 -5.14 12.55
C ARG A 26 -8.49 -6.63 12.67
N MET A 27 -7.26 -6.97 13.04
CA MET A 27 -6.77 -8.35 13.21
C MET A 27 -6.90 -8.86 14.64
N ALA A 28 -7.57 -8.13 15.53
CA ALA A 28 -7.68 -8.44 16.96
C ALA A 28 -6.30 -8.63 17.63
N MET A 29 -5.33 -7.82 17.23
CA MET A 29 -3.98 -7.76 17.80
C MET A 29 -3.86 -6.53 18.72
N PRO A 30 -2.95 -6.52 19.70
CA PRO A 30 -2.71 -5.34 20.53
C PRO A 30 -2.13 -4.20 19.70
N GLU A 31 -2.42 -2.97 20.10
CA GLU A 31 -1.82 -1.78 19.52
C GLU A 31 -0.40 -1.58 20.07
N LEU A 32 0.48 -1.11 19.20
CA LEU A 32 1.84 -0.68 19.59
C LEU A 32 1.78 0.82 19.91
N PRO A 33 2.32 1.29 21.08
CA PRO A 33 2.44 2.72 21.34
C PRO A 33 3.16 3.45 20.18
N GLU A 34 2.60 4.57 19.73
CA GLU A 34 3.17 5.32 18.57
C GLU A 34 4.60 5.77 18.87
N GLU A 35 4.89 6.19 20.10
CA GLU A 35 6.23 6.60 20.53
C GLU A 35 7.23 5.43 20.41
N LEU A 36 6.83 4.20 20.76
CA LEU A 36 7.69 3.03 20.63
C LEU A 36 7.96 2.70 19.16
N PHE A 37 6.95 2.84 18.30
CA PHE A 37 7.13 2.66 16.86
C PHE A 37 8.13 3.67 16.30
N LEU A 38 7.97 4.95 16.60
CA LEU A 38 8.85 6.03 16.12
C LEU A 38 10.27 5.88 16.67
N GLU A 39 10.41 5.55 17.96
CA GLU A 39 11.70 5.34 18.59
C GLU A 39 12.43 4.13 17.99
N SER A 40 11.75 3.03 17.71
CA SER A 40 12.35 1.87 17.04
C SER A 40 12.92 2.21 15.68
N ILE A 41 12.21 3.05 14.89
CA ILE A 41 12.69 3.54 13.60
C ILE A 41 13.93 4.41 13.78
N ARG A 42 13.87 5.37 14.70
CA ARG A 42 14.98 6.28 14.96
C ARG A 42 16.26 5.51 15.33
N GLN A 43 16.15 4.54 16.23
CA GLN A 43 17.29 3.72 16.67
C GLN A 43 17.85 2.88 15.51
N LEU A 44 17.00 2.19 14.75
CA LEU A 44 17.44 1.36 13.63
C LEU A 44 18.14 2.20 12.56
N VAL A 45 17.52 3.30 12.12
CA VAL A 45 18.08 4.18 11.10
C VAL A 45 19.39 4.83 11.54
N THR A 46 19.49 5.21 12.81
CA THR A 46 20.75 5.76 13.36
C THR A 46 21.86 4.71 13.36
N LYS A 47 21.54 3.47 13.78
CA LYS A 47 22.51 2.38 13.86
C LYS A 47 22.95 1.90 12.47
N ASP A 48 22.01 1.80 11.55
CA ASP A 48 22.23 1.26 10.21
C ASP A 48 22.43 2.35 9.15
N ARG A 49 22.77 3.58 9.57
CA ARG A 49 22.97 4.73 8.68
C ARG A 49 23.94 4.43 7.52
N ALA A 50 24.98 3.64 7.77
CA ALA A 50 25.97 3.26 6.76
C ALA A 50 25.40 2.39 5.62
N TRP A 51 24.25 1.75 5.84
CA TRP A 51 23.55 0.94 4.83
C TRP A 51 22.61 1.75 3.94
N MET A 52 22.45 3.05 4.20
CA MET A 52 21.59 3.89 3.37
C MET A 52 22.26 4.13 2.01
N PRO A 53 21.57 3.77 0.90
CA PRO A 53 22.14 3.98 -0.43
C PRO A 53 22.42 5.46 -0.71
N THR A 54 23.51 5.71 -1.44
CA THR A 54 23.89 7.05 -1.92
C THR A 54 23.59 7.23 -3.40
N ILE A 55 23.07 6.20 -4.06
CA ILE A 55 22.65 6.26 -5.47
C ILE A 55 21.33 7.02 -5.61
N GLU A 56 21.15 7.69 -6.73
CA GLU A 56 19.90 8.37 -7.08
C GLU A 56 18.71 7.38 -7.03
N GLY A 57 17.59 7.80 -6.43
CA GLY A 57 16.41 6.96 -6.21
C GLY A 57 16.60 5.85 -5.17
N GLY A 58 17.76 5.76 -4.53
CA GLY A 58 18.02 4.81 -3.46
C GLY A 58 17.38 5.21 -2.15
N SER A 59 17.00 4.23 -1.35
CA SER A 59 16.45 4.45 -0.01
C SER A 59 16.70 3.26 0.92
N LEU A 60 16.59 3.48 2.21
CA LEU A 60 16.52 2.40 3.20
C LEU A 60 15.06 2.06 3.43
N TYR A 61 14.62 0.91 2.90
CA TYR A 61 13.27 0.42 3.08
C TYR A 61 13.11 -0.13 4.50
N LEU A 62 12.13 0.41 5.24
CA LEU A 62 11.80 -0.03 6.58
C LEU A 62 10.54 -0.88 6.56
N ARG A 63 10.59 -2.05 7.20
CA ARG A 63 9.44 -2.96 7.31
C ARG A 63 9.14 -3.25 8.77
N PRO A 64 8.27 -2.46 9.41
CA PRO A 64 7.67 -2.82 10.68
C PRO A 64 6.59 -3.89 10.44
N PHE A 65 6.56 -4.89 11.29
CA PHE A 65 5.54 -5.93 11.28
C PHE A 65 5.36 -6.54 12.66
N MET A 66 4.21 -7.15 12.86
CA MET A 66 3.86 -7.84 14.11
C MET A 66 3.21 -9.19 13.78
N PHE A 67 3.52 -10.20 14.55
CA PHE A 67 2.96 -11.54 14.40
C PHE A 67 2.79 -12.24 15.75
N ALA A 68 1.88 -13.21 15.77
CA ALA A 68 1.64 -14.02 16.96
C ALA A 68 2.79 -15.02 17.21
N THR A 69 3.16 -15.18 18.48
CA THR A 69 4.22 -16.13 18.92
C THR A 69 3.68 -17.21 19.84
N GLU A 70 2.41 -17.14 20.24
CA GLU A 70 1.78 -18.13 21.09
C GLU A 70 1.63 -19.47 20.34
N ALA A 71 2.15 -20.54 20.92
CA ALA A 71 2.03 -21.89 20.38
C ALA A 71 0.69 -22.51 20.84
N PHE A 72 -0.32 -22.50 19.97
CA PHE A 72 -1.59 -23.19 20.21
C PHE A 72 -2.27 -23.59 18.92
N LEU A 73 -3.19 -24.55 18.98
CA LEU A 73 -4.08 -24.94 17.87
C LEU A 73 -5.49 -24.41 18.16
N GLY A 74 -6.11 -23.85 17.15
CA GLY A 74 -7.46 -23.31 17.23
C GLY A 74 -7.60 -21.92 16.66
N VAL A 75 -8.84 -21.41 16.56
CA VAL A 75 -9.14 -20.11 15.94
C VAL A 75 -9.60 -19.15 17.05
N ARG A 76 -8.68 -18.36 17.54
CA ARG A 76 -8.89 -17.23 18.46
C ARG A 76 -7.74 -16.23 18.33
N PRO A 77 -7.90 -14.99 18.81
CA PRO A 77 -6.77 -14.07 18.95
C PRO A 77 -5.69 -14.69 19.86
N ALA A 78 -4.44 -14.55 19.46
CA ALA A 78 -3.31 -14.96 20.30
C ALA A 78 -3.15 -14.02 21.50
N ARG A 79 -2.44 -14.47 22.53
CA ARG A 79 -2.14 -13.68 23.73
C ARG A 79 -0.72 -13.12 23.77
N GLN A 80 0.13 -13.59 22.83
CA GLN A 80 1.52 -13.19 22.74
C GLN A 80 1.84 -12.82 21.29
N TYR A 81 2.50 -11.69 21.14
CA TYR A 81 2.90 -11.13 19.84
C TYR A 81 4.33 -10.61 19.91
N LEU A 82 4.99 -10.61 18.78
CA LEU A 82 6.28 -9.99 18.60
C LEU A 82 6.16 -8.86 17.56
N TYR A 83 6.63 -7.68 17.93
CA TYR A 83 6.87 -6.58 17.00
C TYR A 83 8.32 -6.64 16.51
N CYS A 84 8.52 -6.52 15.20
CA CYS A 84 9.84 -6.46 14.58
C CYS A 84 9.91 -5.28 13.60
N LEU A 85 11.09 -4.69 13.51
CA LEU A 85 11.43 -3.72 12.48
C LEU A 85 12.70 -4.19 11.78
N ILE A 86 12.63 -4.38 10.46
CA ILE A 86 13.77 -4.72 9.63
C ILE A 86 14.00 -3.64 8.58
N ALA A 87 15.24 -3.51 8.13
CA ALA A 87 15.65 -2.56 7.09
C ALA A 87 16.33 -3.28 5.93
N SER A 88 16.20 -2.73 4.73
CA SER A 88 16.89 -3.22 3.53
C SER A 88 17.23 -2.04 2.63
N PRO A 89 18.48 -1.90 2.15
CA PRO A 89 18.80 -0.96 1.10
C PRO A 89 18.08 -1.37 -0.19
N VAL A 90 17.43 -0.41 -0.84
CA VAL A 90 16.70 -0.61 -2.11
C VAL A 90 17.05 0.51 -3.08
N GLY A 91 17.07 0.19 -4.36
CA GLY A 91 17.14 1.15 -5.45
C GLY A 91 15.77 1.63 -5.88
N SER A 92 15.69 2.28 -7.04
CA SER A 92 14.42 2.70 -7.63
C SER A 92 13.46 1.51 -7.79
N TYR A 93 12.21 1.70 -7.45
CA TYR A 93 11.15 0.67 -7.60
C TYR A 93 11.03 0.20 -9.06
N PHE A 94 11.11 1.11 -10.01
CA PHE A 94 11.12 0.80 -11.43
C PHE A 94 12.57 0.85 -11.95
N LYS A 95 13.20 -0.33 -12.12
CA LYS A 95 14.60 -0.45 -12.58
C LYS A 95 14.85 0.19 -13.93
N SER A 96 13.84 0.26 -14.80
CA SER A 96 13.90 0.87 -16.15
C SER A 96 13.39 2.31 -16.20
N GLY A 97 13.22 2.97 -15.06
CA GLY A 97 12.56 4.27 -14.93
C GLY A 97 11.04 4.17 -14.98
N VAL A 98 10.36 5.31 -14.91
CA VAL A 98 8.89 5.39 -15.00
C VAL A 98 8.48 5.14 -16.45
N LYS A 99 7.82 4.01 -16.71
CA LYS A 99 7.32 3.60 -18.03
C LYS A 99 5.89 3.09 -17.90
N PRO A 100 5.08 3.22 -18.97
CA PRO A 100 3.78 2.56 -19.01
C PRO A 100 3.90 1.06 -18.77
N VAL A 101 2.91 0.49 -18.11
CA VAL A 101 2.80 -0.94 -17.83
C VAL A 101 1.43 -1.45 -18.26
N ASP A 102 1.40 -2.68 -18.75
CA ASP A 102 0.15 -3.35 -19.05
C ASP A 102 -0.45 -3.90 -17.75
N VAL A 103 -1.76 -3.75 -17.62
CA VAL A 103 -2.50 -4.18 -16.44
C VAL A 103 -3.55 -5.23 -16.80
N TRP A 104 -3.61 -6.30 -16.01
CA TRP A 104 -4.61 -7.34 -16.10
C TRP A 104 -5.81 -7.00 -15.22
N VAL A 105 -7.01 -6.96 -15.77
CA VAL A 105 -8.24 -6.77 -14.98
C VAL A 105 -8.75 -8.13 -14.52
N SER A 106 -8.63 -8.43 -13.23
CA SER A 106 -9.12 -9.68 -12.64
C SER A 106 -10.65 -9.64 -12.52
N ARG A 107 -11.33 -10.54 -13.22
CA ARG A 107 -12.81 -10.68 -13.18
C ARG A 107 -13.26 -11.80 -12.24
N ASP A 108 -12.46 -12.84 -12.11
CA ASP A 108 -12.83 -14.04 -11.38
C ASP A 108 -12.43 -13.98 -9.91
N HIS A 109 -11.30 -13.35 -9.64
CA HIS A 109 -10.75 -13.24 -8.30
C HIS A 109 -11.06 -11.90 -7.65
N THR A 110 -11.18 -11.91 -6.32
CA THR A 110 -11.42 -10.73 -5.49
C THR A 110 -10.24 -10.53 -4.54
N ARG A 111 -9.75 -9.30 -4.43
CA ARG A 111 -8.70 -8.95 -3.46
C ARG A 111 -9.25 -8.83 -2.05
N ALA A 112 -10.41 -8.20 -1.91
CA ALA A 112 -11.09 -7.95 -0.65
C ALA A 112 -12.61 -7.89 -0.84
N ALA A 113 -13.36 -8.04 0.24
CA ALA A 113 -14.81 -7.93 0.24
C ALA A 113 -15.28 -7.00 1.38
N PRO A 114 -16.50 -6.42 1.28
CA PRO A 114 -17.10 -5.65 2.35
C PRO A 114 -17.10 -6.43 3.68
N GLY A 115 -16.71 -5.79 4.78
CA GLY A 115 -16.56 -6.43 6.10
C GLY A 115 -15.30 -7.30 6.25
N GLY A 116 -14.53 -7.48 5.18
CA GLY A 116 -13.27 -8.22 5.18
C GLY A 116 -12.08 -7.42 5.74
N THR A 117 -10.88 -7.82 5.37
CA THR A 117 -9.61 -7.25 5.88
C THR A 117 -8.94 -6.27 4.91
N GLY A 118 -9.64 -5.86 3.83
CA GLY A 118 -9.06 -5.06 2.73
C GLY A 118 -8.36 -3.78 3.17
N ALA A 119 -8.91 -3.07 4.15
CA ALA A 119 -8.33 -1.85 4.71
C ALA A 119 -7.16 -2.10 5.69
N ALA A 120 -6.90 -3.35 6.08
CA ALA A 120 -5.77 -3.70 6.94
C ALA A 120 -4.54 -4.07 6.10
N LYS A 121 -3.36 -3.68 6.56
CA LYS A 121 -2.09 -4.11 5.94
C LYS A 121 -1.68 -5.47 6.51
N THR A 122 -2.26 -6.53 5.96
CA THR A 122 -2.07 -7.92 6.42
C THR A 122 -1.70 -8.86 5.28
N GLY A 123 -0.90 -9.88 5.58
CA GLY A 123 -0.38 -10.85 4.60
C GLY A 123 -1.46 -11.58 3.80
N GLY A 124 -2.62 -11.83 4.39
CA GLY A 124 -3.76 -12.48 3.71
C GLY A 124 -4.24 -11.74 2.47
N ASN A 125 -4.29 -10.39 2.52
CA ASN A 125 -4.69 -9.59 1.36
C ASN A 125 -3.71 -9.71 0.20
N TYR A 126 -2.42 -9.84 0.50
CA TYR A 126 -1.39 -10.04 -0.53
C TYR A 126 -1.41 -11.46 -1.08
N ALA A 127 -1.66 -12.47 -0.23
CA ALA A 127 -1.81 -13.85 -0.67
C ALA A 127 -2.96 -13.99 -1.67
N ALA A 128 -4.10 -13.30 -1.46
CA ALA A 128 -5.24 -13.29 -2.37
C ALA A 128 -4.90 -12.76 -3.78
N SER A 129 -3.88 -11.93 -3.92
CA SER A 129 -3.48 -11.36 -5.21
C SER A 129 -2.49 -12.22 -6.00
N LEU A 130 -1.95 -13.32 -5.44
CA LEU A 130 -0.87 -14.09 -6.08
C LEU A 130 -1.34 -14.83 -7.34
N VAL A 131 -2.50 -15.48 -7.29
CA VAL A 131 -3.04 -16.20 -8.46
C VAL A 131 -3.39 -15.23 -9.59
N PRO A 132 -4.18 -14.16 -9.36
CA PRO A 132 -4.47 -13.17 -10.41
C PRO A 132 -3.22 -12.51 -10.99
N LEU A 133 -2.20 -12.25 -10.18
CA LEU A 133 -0.92 -11.71 -10.66
C LEU A 133 -0.21 -12.72 -11.59
N ALA A 134 -0.20 -14.00 -11.22
CA ALA A 134 0.39 -15.05 -12.05
C ALA A 134 -0.37 -15.23 -13.38
N GLU A 135 -1.70 -15.08 -13.37
CA GLU A 135 -2.53 -15.08 -14.58
C GLU A 135 -2.20 -13.89 -15.48
N GLY A 136 -2.18 -12.67 -14.93
CA GLY A 136 -1.78 -11.47 -15.67
C GLY A 136 -0.38 -11.56 -16.25
N THR A 137 0.57 -12.11 -15.50
CA THR A 137 1.95 -12.32 -15.97
C THR A 137 2.01 -13.25 -17.18
N LYS A 138 1.19 -14.31 -17.23
CA LYS A 138 1.09 -15.19 -18.40
C LYS A 138 0.56 -14.47 -19.64
N GLN A 139 -0.19 -13.39 -19.46
CA GLN A 139 -0.70 -12.53 -20.54
C GLN A 139 0.25 -11.35 -20.85
N GLY A 140 1.42 -11.30 -20.23
CA GLY A 140 2.40 -10.23 -20.44
C GLY A 140 2.18 -8.98 -19.58
N CYS A 141 1.14 -8.97 -18.72
CA CYS A 141 0.84 -7.86 -17.84
C CYS A 141 1.74 -7.83 -16.60
N GLN A 142 2.10 -6.63 -16.15
CA GLN A 142 2.98 -6.43 -14.99
C GLN A 142 2.20 -6.23 -13.69
N GLN A 143 0.94 -5.81 -13.77
CA GLN A 143 0.10 -5.53 -12.61
C GLN A 143 -1.31 -6.09 -12.81
N THR A 144 -2.04 -6.27 -11.70
CA THR A 144 -3.42 -6.72 -11.71
C THR A 144 -4.32 -5.71 -11.04
N VAL A 145 -5.35 -5.25 -11.76
CA VAL A 145 -6.44 -4.42 -11.25
C VAL A 145 -7.53 -5.31 -10.69
N PHE A 146 -8.00 -5.00 -9.48
CA PHE A 146 -9.12 -5.68 -8.86
C PHE A 146 -10.39 -4.83 -8.91
N LEU A 147 -11.49 -5.50 -9.14
CA LEU A 147 -12.84 -4.95 -9.09
C LEU A 147 -13.50 -5.30 -7.76
N ASP A 148 -14.52 -4.54 -7.40
CA ASP A 148 -15.34 -4.81 -6.23
C ASP A 148 -15.89 -6.24 -6.20
N ALA A 149 -16.08 -6.78 -5.01
CA ALA A 149 -16.47 -8.18 -4.82
C ALA A 149 -17.93 -8.47 -5.19
N VAL A 150 -18.78 -7.45 -5.21
CA VAL A 150 -20.25 -7.62 -5.34
C VAL A 150 -20.71 -7.50 -6.78
N GLU A 151 -20.41 -6.38 -7.42
CA GLU A 151 -20.86 -6.08 -8.77
C GLU A 151 -19.84 -6.44 -9.86
N LYS A 152 -18.56 -6.61 -9.48
CA LYS A 152 -17.44 -6.79 -10.43
C LYS A 152 -17.35 -5.67 -11.47
N LYS A 153 -17.71 -4.50 -11.06
CA LYS A 153 -17.86 -3.30 -11.89
C LYS A 153 -16.91 -2.17 -11.47
N TRP A 154 -16.82 -1.94 -10.17
CA TRP A 154 -16.11 -0.80 -9.62
C TRP A 154 -14.62 -1.11 -9.41
N ILE A 155 -13.77 -0.24 -9.94
CA ILE A 155 -12.32 -0.40 -9.77
C ILE A 155 -11.97 -0.08 -8.31
N GLU A 156 -11.20 -0.95 -7.68
CA GLU A 156 -10.73 -0.77 -6.31
C GLU A 156 -9.25 -0.38 -6.28
N GLU A 157 -8.36 -1.35 -6.36
CA GLU A 157 -6.91 -1.10 -6.36
C GLU A 157 -6.15 -2.19 -7.11
N LEU A 158 -4.85 -2.00 -7.32
CA LEU A 158 -3.94 -3.05 -7.76
C LEU A 158 -3.63 -4.01 -6.59
N GLY A 159 -2.91 -5.08 -6.86
CA GLY A 159 -2.54 -6.04 -5.81
C GLY A 159 -1.84 -5.42 -4.59
N GLY A 160 -1.11 -4.33 -4.77
CA GLY A 160 -0.38 -3.65 -3.69
C GLY A 160 -0.31 -2.12 -3.80
N MET A 161 -1.09 -1.48 -4.69
CA MET A 161 -1.03 -0.05 -4.95
C MET A 161 -2.41 0.55 -5.18
N ASN A 162 -2.66 1.74 -4.63
CA ASN A 162 -3.83 2.54 -4.97
C ASN A 162 -3.72 3.09 -6.40
N LEU A 163 -4.84 3.46 -7.00
CA LEU A 163 -4.95 3.98 -8.37
C LEU A 163 -5.43 5.43 -8.37
N PHE A 164 -4.96 6.18 -9.36
CA PHE A 164 -5.45 7.50 -9.74
C PHE A 164 -5.69 7.52 -11.24
N PHE A 165 -6.78 8.12 -11.66
CA PHE A 165 -7.14 8.37 -13.05
C PHE A 165 -7.06 9.86 -13.28
N VAL A 166 -6.24 10.28 -14.24
CA VAL A 166 -6.03 11.70 -14.60
C VAL A 166 -6.68 11.93 -15.94
N PHE A 167 -7.54 12.94 -16.04
CA PHE A 167 -8.28 13.27 -17.25
C PHE A 167 -7.66 14.49 -17.96
N ASP A 168 -7.97 14.65 -19.24
CA ASP A 168 -7.44 15.74 -20.06
C ASP A 168 -7.84 17.14 -19.58
N ASP A 169 -8.97 17.24 -18.84
CA ASP A 169 -9.40 18.48 -18.20
C ASP A 169 -8.64 18.80 -16.90
N GLY A 170 -7.65 17.97 -16.54
CA GLY A 170 -6.87 18.09 -15.31
C GLY A 170 -7.56 17.58 -14.05
N SER A 171 -8.80 17.06 -14.15
CA SER A 171 -9.44 16.42 -13.01
C SER A 171 -8.84 15.06 -12.70
N VAL A 172 -8.94 14.63 -11.44
CA VAL A 172 -8.38 13.38 -10.95
C VAL A 172 -9.42 12.59 -10.18
N ILE A 173 -9.57 11.30 -10.48
CA ILE A 173 -10.41 10.37 -9.71
C ILE A 173 -9.52 9.34 -9.02
N THR A 174 -9.84 9.00 -7.78
CA THR A 174 -9.32 7.83 -7.09
C THR A 174 -10.45 7.08 -6.39
N PRO A 175 -10.46 5.74 -6.41
CA PRO A 175 -11.49 4.96 -5.73
C PRO A 175 -11.64 5.34 -4.24
N PRO A 176 -12.87 5.44 -3.71
CA PRO A 176 -13.11 5.84 -2.33
C PRO A 176 -12.75 4.73 -1.35
N LEU A 177 -12.38 5.11 -0.13
CA LEU A 177 -12.04 4.16 0.94
C LEU A 177 -13.33 3.56 1.55
N THR A 178 -13.79 2.44 1.02
CA THR A 178 -15.01 1.73 1.44
C THR A 178 -14.78 0.62 2.46
N GLY A 179 -13.52 0.42 2.91
CA GLY A 179 -13.14 -0.67 3.81
C GLY A 179 -12.53 -1.87 3.07
N THR A 180 -12.60 -1.92 1.76
CA THR A 180 -11.98 -2.95 0.90
C THR A 180 -10.62 -2.50 0.36
N ILE A 181 -10.32 -1.20 0.38
CA ILE A 181 -9.10 -0.58 -0.14
C ILE A 181 -8.20 -0.16 1.02
N LEU A 182 -6.88 -0.40 0.88
CA LEU A 182 -5.92 0.06 1.87
C LEU A 182 -5.82 1.59 1.86
N PRO A 183 -5.97 2.27 3.03
CA PRO A 183 -5.71 3.71 3.13
C PRO A 183 -4.20 3.98 2.99
N GLY A 184 -3.76 4.17 1.75
CA GLY A 184 -2.36 4.42 1.42
C GLY A 184 -1.91 5.80 1.89
N ILE A 185 -0.76 5.87 2.57
CA ILE A 185 -0.20 7.15 3.03
C ILE A 185 0.26 7.98 1.83
N THR A 186 0.83 7.35 0.82
CA THR A 186 1.15 8.01 -0.46
C THR A 186 -0.12 8.51 -1.16
N ARG A 187 -1.20 7.70 -1.17
CA ARG A 187 -2.51 8.14 -1.70
C ARG A 187 -3.00 9.39 -1.00
N ASP A 188 -3.00 9.40 0.32
CA ASP A 188 -3.42 10.56 1.11
C ASP A 188 -2.57 11.81 0.83
N SER A 189 -1.25 11.63 0.73
CA SER A 189 -0.34 12.73 0.39
C SER A 189 -0.57 13.27 -1.02
N LEU A 190 -0.79 12.40 -2.01
CA LEU A 190 -1.07 12.83 -3.38
C LEU A 190 -2.39 13.60 -3.47
N ILE A 191 -3.44 13.17 -2.77
CA ILE A 191 -4.72 13.90 -2.74
C ILE A 191 -4.51 15.31 -2.19
N GLN A 192 -3.74 15.45 -1.10
CA GLN A 192 -3.46 16.76 -0.50
C GLN A 192 -2.66 17.64 -1.46
N LEU A 193 -1.55 17.14 -2.00
CA LEU A 193 -0.70 17.88 -2.93
C LEU A 193 -1.46 18.32 -4.19
N LEU A 194 -2.21 17.42 -4.81
CA LEU A 194 -2.98 17.73 -6.00
C LEU A 194 -4.03 18.82 -5.74
N ARG A 195 -4.68 18.79 -4.56
CA ARG A 195 -5.63 19.85 -4.15
C ARG A 195 -4.93 21.19 -3.88
N GLU A 196 -3.74 21.16 -3.26
CA GLU A 196 -2.91 22.35 -3.04
C GLU A 196 -2.45 22.98 -4.37
N GLU A 197 -2.17 22.16 -5.38
CA GLU A 197 -1.87 22.61 -6.75
C GLU A 197 -3.11 23.06 -7.54
N GLY A 198 -4.29 23.06 -6.92
CA GLY A 198 -5.53 23.53 -7.53
C GLY A 198 -6.25 22.54 -8.42
N LEU A 199 -5.84 21.27 -8.47
CA LEU A 199 -6.52 20.26 -9.24
C LEU A 199 -7.80 19.77 -8.55
N GLN A 200 -8.82 19.43 -9.33
CA GLN A 200 -10.06 18.85 -8.83
C GLN A 200 -9.86 17.36 -8.56
N VAL A 201 -9.66 16.95 -7.30
CA VAL A 201 -9.51 15.57 -6.90
C VAL A 201 -10.82 15.03 -6.30
N ARG A 202 -11.38 14.01 -6.92
CA ARG A 202 -12.63 13.33 -6.52
C ARG A 202 -12.32 11.93 -5.99
N GLU A 203 -12.83 11.64 -4.81
CA GLU A 203 -12.79 10.30 -4.21
C GLU A 203 -14.14 9.64 -4.46
N GLU A 204 -14.30 9.01 -5.63
CA GLU A 204 -15.59 8.46 -6.08
C GLU A 204 -15.41 7.14 -6.82
N PRO A 205 -16.47 6.31 -6.89
CA PRO A 205 -16.43 5.08 -7.66
C PRO A 205 -16.18 5.36 -9.15
N TYR A 206 -15.31 4.58 -9.76
CA TYR A 206 -15.02 4.63 -11.19
C TYR A 206 -15.11 3.21 -11.77
N SER A 207 -15.96 3.01 -12.77
CA SER A 207 -16.24 1.68 -13.29
C SER A 207 -15.24 1.27 -14.37
N ILE A 208 -15.07 -0.03 -14.55
CA ILE A 208 -14.24 -0.57 -15.64
C ILE A 208 -14.80 -0.22 -17.03
N ASP A 209 -16.12 -0.05 -17.15
CA ASP A 209 -16.75 0.30 -18.42
C ASP A 209 -16.57 1.79 -18.73
N GLN A 210 -16.65 2.67 -17.70
CA GLN A 210 -16.26 4.09 -17.86
C GLN A 210 -14.79 4.20 -18.26
N TRP A 211 -13.87 3.52 -17.58
CA TRP A 211 -12.46 3.55 -17.95
C TRP A 211 -12.23 3.17 -19.41
N ARG A 212 -12.92 2.14 -19.90
CA ARG A 212 -12.84 1.75 -21.32
C ARG A 212 -13.36 2.83 -22.26
N ALA A 213 -14.47 3.48 -21.90
CA ALA A 213 -15.06 4.54 -22.72
C ALA A 213 -14.18 5.79 -22.75
N ASP A 214 -13.58 6.16 -21.60
CA ASP A 214 -12.78 7.37 -21.48
C ASP A 214 -11.35 7.20 -22.06
N ALA A 215 -10.90 5.95 -22.26
CA ALA A 215 -9.59 5.64 -22.85
C ALA A 215 -9.59 5.56 -24.39
N THR A 216 -10.72 5.80 -25.05
CA THR A 216 -10.88 5.79 -26.52
C THR A 216 -10.97 7.20 -27.08
#